data_25a4ce764845d91200745a2511bf489d
#
_entry.id   25a4ce764845d91200745a2511bf489d
#
_cell.length_a   1.000
_cell.length_b   1.000
_cell.length_c   1.000
_cell.angle_alpha   90.00
_cell.angle_beta   90.00
_cell.angle_gamma   90.00
#
_symmetry.space_group_name_H-M   'P 1'
#
loop_
_entity.id
_entity.type
_entity.pdbx_description
1 polymer ?
#
loop_
_entity_poly.entity_id
_entity_poly.type
_entity_poly.pdbx_seq_one_letter_code
_entity_poly.pdbx_strand_id
1 'polypeptide(L)'
;MPNQPSGLGWLPDGRLLVVSMLDRKLMRLDATGLAVAADLSGLAAFPCNDMVVDASGRAYIGNFGFDIFVRPVEPRPTVLAMVAPDGKVSVAADDVLFPNGAVITPDGCTMILAETFGRRLTAFDIASDGTLANRRLWADLDAIAPDGICLDAEGAVWVASPRSNEFVRVLQGGRIAQRIASSQQGIACALGGADGRTLFMVSGRVRPHAESLAERTGRIDAVRVDVPAAPPPRCL
;
A
#
# COMPACT_ATOMS: atom_id res chain seq x y z
N MET A 1 -11.35 1.62 -15.36
CA MET A 1 -9.93 1.66 -15.78
C MET A 1 -9.58 0.36 -16.48
N PRO A 2 -9.10 0.39 -17.74
CA PRO A 2 -8.83 -0.84 -18.50
C PRO A 2 -7.54 -1.56 -18.06
N ASN A 3 -6.56 -0.84 -17.49
CA ASN A 3 -5.24 -1.38 -17.16
C ASN A 3 -5.06 -1.74 -15.68
N GLN A 4 -6.09 -2.33 -15.09
CA GLN A 4 -6.12 -2.84 -13.72
C GLN A 4 -5.84 -1.75 -12.65
N PRO A 5 -6.86 -1.25 -11.94
CA PRO A 5 -6.65 -0.32 -10.83
C PRO A 5 -5.99 -1.04 -9.65
N SER A 6 -5.12 -0.33 -8.93
CA SER A 6 -4.50 -0.77 -7.70
C SER A 6 -4.60 0.34 -6.64
N GLY A 7 -3.50 0.80 -6.07
CA GLY A 7 -3.46 1.78 -4.99
C GLY A 7 -4.39 2.98 -5.21
N LEU A 8 -5.10 3.36 -4.15
CA LEU A 8 -5.99 4.51 -4.11
C LEU A 8 -5.45 5.54 -3.12
N GLY A 9 -5.61 6.82 -3.43
CA GLY A 9 -5.25 7.91 -2.54
C GLY A 9 -6.03 9.17 -2.85
N TRP A 10 -6.00 10.14 -1.96
CA TRP A 10 -6.67 11.40 -2.14
C TRP A 10 -5.70 12.55 -2.00
N LEU A 11 -5.78 13.48 -2.92
CA LEU A 11 -5.08 14.76 -2.81
C LEU A 11 -5.69 15.60 -1.68
N PRO A 12 -4.98 16.60 -1.14
CA PRO A 12 -5.51 17.50 -0.11
C PRO A 12 -6.79 18.25 -0.53
N ASP A 13 -6.99 18.45 -1.83
CA ASP A 13 -8.20 19.07 -2.39
C ASP A 13 -9.37 18.07 -2.60
N GLY A 14 -9.20 16.81 -2.17
CA GLY A 14 -10.22 15.76 -2.23
C GLY A 14 -10.29 15.00 -3.55
N ARG A 15 -9.46 15.32 -4.56
CA ARG A 15 -9.43 14.55 -5.81
C ARG A 15 -8.81 13.17 -5.60
N LEU A 16 -9.43 12.16 -6.21
CA LEU A 16 -8.96 10.79 -6.16
C LEU A 16 -7.75 10.59 -7.09
N LEU A 17 -6.73 9.94 -6.55
CA LEU A 17 -5.63 9.33 -7.31
C LEU A 17 -5.82 7.81 -7.38
N VAL A 18 -5.51 7.22 -8.53
CA VAL A 18 -5.59 5.78 -8.77
C VAL A 18 -4.36 5.32 -9.52
N VAL A 19 -3.69 4.29 -9.01
CA VAL A 19 -2.61 3.62 -9.75
C VAL A 19 -3.23 2.79 -10.88
N SER A 20 -2.79 3.03 -12.11
CA SER A 20 -3.05 2.18 -13.28
C SER A 20 -1.89 1.21 -13.41
N MET A 21 -2.12 -0.02 -12.93
CA MET A 21 -1.08 -0.99 -12.60
C MET A 21 -0.25 -1.41 -13.82
N LEU A 22 -0.92 -1.88 -14.89
CA LEU A 22 -0.25 -2.55 -16.02
C LEU A 22 0.48 -1.57 -16.94
N ASP A 23 -0.06 -0.36 -17.13
CA ASP A 23 0.58 0.70 -17.92
C ASP A 23 1.42 1.66 -17.09
N ARG A 24 1.54 1.39 -15.79
CA ARG A 24 2.45 2.07 -14.85
C ARG A 24 2.25 3.58 -14.81
N LYS A 25 0.99 4.01 -14.64
CA LYS A 25 0.60 5.42 -14.58
C LYS A 25 -0.10 5.74 -13.27
N LEU A 26 0.09 6.95 -12.80
CA LEU A 26 -0.77 7.55 -11.80
C LEU A 26 -1.88 8.32 -12.51
N MET A 27 -3.12 7.98 -12.22
CA MET A 27 -4.30 8.64 -12.75
C MET A 27 -4.92 9.53 -11.69
N ARG A 28 -5.50 10.65 -12.12
CA ARG A 28 -6.25 11.56 -11.25
C ARG A 28 -7.68 11.71 -11.79
N LEU A 29 -8.65 11.64 -10.88
CA LEU A 29 -10.05 11.88 -11.24
C LEU A 29 -10.36 13.38 -11.12
N ASP A 30 -10.47 14.03 -12.27
CA ASP A 30 -10.89 15.41 -12.40
C ASP A 30 -12.39 15.51 -12.75
N ALA A 31 -12.96 16.71 -12.76
CA ALA A 31 -14.37 16.92 -13.13
C ALA A 31 -14.73 16.42 -14.54
N THR A 32 -13.76 16.36 -15.43
CA THR A 32 -13.90 15.86 -16.81
C THR A 32 -13.60 14.39 -16.97
N GLY A 33 -13.25 13.67 -15.89
CA GLY A 33 -12.92 12.25 -15.90
C GLY A 33 -11.47 11.96 -15.49
N LEU A 34 -11.01 10.73 -15.76
CA LEU A 34 -9.67 10.29 -15.42
C LEU A 34 -8.63 10.91 -16.39
N ALA A 35 -7.65 11.60 -15.80
CA ALA A 35 -6.49 12.16 -16.49
C ALA A 35 -5.19 11.50 -15.99
N VAL A 36 -4.17 11.42 -16.85
CA VAL A 36 -2.83 10.97 -16.44
C VAL A 36 -2.18 12.07 -15.61
N ALA A 37 -1.85 11.78 -14.35
CA ALA A 37 -1.12 12.68 -13.46
C ALA A 37 0.40 12.48 -13.60
N ALA A 38 0.87 11.24 -13.78
CA ALA A 38 2.28 10.93 -13.99
C ALA A 38 2.47 9.61 -14.74
N ASP A 39 3.59 9.47 -15.45
CA ASP A 39 4.06 8.23 -16.06
C ASP A 39 5.23 7.68 -15.26
N LEU A 40 5.08 6.47 -14.71
CA LEU A 40 6.05 5.81 -13.85
C LEU A 40 6.91 4.78 -14.61
N SER A 41 6.67 4.60 -15.92
CA SER A 41 7.34 3.55 -16.72
C SER A 41 8.86 3.72 -16.80
N GLY A 42 9.36 4.94 -16.59
CA GLY A 42 10.79 5.22 -16.53
C GLY A 42 11.48 4.72 -15.24
N LEU A 43 10.74 4.47 -14.17
CA LEU A 43 11.26 3.95 -12.89
C LEU A 43 10.78 2.53 -12.60
N ALA A 44 9.52 2.22 -12.89
CA ALA A 44 8.93 0.91 -12.66
C ALA A 44 9.10 0.02 -13.89
N ALA A 45 9.96 -0.99 -13.81
CA ALA A 45 10.14 -1.98 -14.88
C ALA A 45 8.95 -2.96 -14.97
N PHE A 46 8.24 -3.18 -13.86
CA PHE A 46 7.09 -4.08 -13.72
C PHE A 46 5.84 -3.32 -13.24
N PRO A 47 4.66 -3.96 -13.19
CA PRO A 47 3.42 -3.32 -12.77
C PRO A 47 3.55 -2.52 -11.48
N CYS A 48 2.97 -1.32 -11.45
CA CYS A 48 2.83 -0.53 -10.23
C CYS A 48 1.82 -1.18 -9.29
N ASN A 49 1.87 -0.82 -8.00
CA ASN A 49 1.10 -1.46 -6.95
C ASN A 49 0.39 -0.43 -6.06
N ASP A 50 0.45 -0.62 -4.77
CA ASP A 50 -0.17 0.27 -3.79
C ASP A 50 0.50 1.64 -3.74
N MET A 51 -0.22 2.60 -3.16
CA MET A 51 0.30 3.93 -2.88
C MET A 51 -0.19 4.49 -1.55
N VAL A 52 0.54 5.47 -1.03
CA VAL A 52 0.08 6.39 0.01
C VAL A 52 0.32 7.82 -0.44
N VAL A 53 -0.58 8.72 -0.03
CA VAL A 53 -0.47 10.16 -0.33
C VAL A 53 -0.27 10.90 1.00
N ASP A 54 0.74 11.77 1.05
CA ASP A 54 0.97 12.60 2.22
C ASP A 54 0.10 13.87 2.22
N ALA A 55 0.14 14.60 3.33
CA ALA A 55 -0.66 15.81 3.50
C ALA A 55 -0.25 16.98 2.57
N SER A 56 0.93 16.89 1.93
CA SER A 56 1.39 17.85 0.90
C SER A 56 0.96 17.43 -0.51
N GLY A 57 0.29 16.27 -0.68
CA GLY A 57 -0.15 15.77 -1.97
C GLY A 57 0.91 14.99 -2.75
N ARG A 58 2.02 14.59 -2.10
CA ARG A 58 3.02 13.70 -2.71
C ARG A 58 2.54 12.27 -2.61
N ALA A 59 2.54 11.56 -3.74
CA ALA A 59 2.15 10.16 -3.81
C ALA A 59 3.39 9.25 -3.85
N TYR A 60 3.49 8.30 -2.95
CA TYR A 60 4.53 7.28 -2.91
C TYR A 60 3.95 5.97 -3.43
N ILE A 61 4.56 5.42 -4.48
CA ILE A 61 3.97 4.33 -5.29
C ILE A 61 4.96 3.19 -5.39
N GLY A 62 4.52 1.99 -4.97
CA GLY A 62 5.25 0.74 -5.12
C GLY A 62 5.17 0.16 -6.54
N ASN A 63 6.04 -0.79 -6.83
CA ASN A 63 5.96 -1.64 -8.01
C ASN A 63 6.50 -3.05 -7.69
N PHE A 64 6.20 -4.01 -8.55
CA PHE A 64 6.55 -5.42 -8.30
C PHE A 64 8.06 -5.68 -8.32
N GLY A 65 8.81 -4.99 -9.18
CA GLY A 65 10.24 -5.23 -9.38
C GLY A 65 10.58 -6.50 -10.18
N PHE A 66 9.65 -7.46 -10.27
CA PHE A 66 9.80 -8.73 -10.99
C PHE A 66 8.41 -9.33 -11.31
N ASP A 67 8.38 -10.36 -12.16
CA ASP A 67 7.14 -11.06 -12.51
C ASP A 67 6.80 -12.13 -11.45
N ILE A 68 5.68 -11.94 -10.76
CA ILE A 68 5.19 -12.88 -9.71
C ILE A 68 4.50 -14.12 -10.27
N PHE A 69 4.20 -14.15 -11.56
CA PHE A 69 3.51 -15.28 -12.20
C PHE A 69 4.45 -16.23 -12.95
N VAL A 70 5.71 -15.85 -13.16
CA VAL A 70 6.76 -16.74 -13.70
C VAL A 70 7.29 -17.67 -12.61
N ARG A 71 7.63 -18.92 -12.98
CA ARG A 71 8.17 -19.92 -12.06
C ARG A 71 9.54 -20.42 -12.54
N PRO A 72 10.55 -20.54 -11.66
CA PRO A 72 10.51 -20.11 -10.25
C PRO A 72 10.40 -18.59 -10.13
N VAL A 73 9.75 -18.11 -9.06
CA VAL A 73 9.76 -16.66 -8.75
C VAL A 73 11.15 -16.28 -8.27
N GLU A 74 11.74 -15.28 -8.90
CA GLU A 74 13.05 -14.71 -8.54
C GLU A 74 12.86 -13.29 -7.99
N PRO A 75 12.71 -13.12 -6.67
CA PRO A 75 12.54 -11.79 -6.07
C PRO A 75 13.77 -10.91 -6.32
N ARG A 76 13.53 -9.67 -6.75
CA ARG A 76 14.57 -8.66 -6.98
C ARG A 76 14.16 -7.36 -6.33
N PRO A 77 15.11 -6.63 -5.73
CA PRO A 77 14.85 -5.29 -5.23
C PRO A 77 14.40 -4.34 -6.34
N THR A 78 13.59 -3.37 -5.95
CA THR A 78 13.09 -2.31 -6.83
C THR A 78 13.11 -0.96 -6.10
N VAL A 79 12.51 0.06 -6.70
CA VAL A 79 12.39 1.39 -6.14
C VAL A 79 10.96 1.67 -5.65
N LEU A 80 10.83 2.52 -4.63
CA LEU A 80 9.60 3.22 -4.32
C LEU A 80 9.65 4.56 -5.06
N ALA A 81 8.68 4.83 -5.91
CA ALA A 81 8.58 6.09 -6.64
C ALA A 81 7.84 7.15 -5.82
N MET A 82 8.22 8.41 -5.95
CA MET A 82 7.46 9.57 -5.47
C MET A 82 7.01 10.41 -6.65
N VAL A 83 5.74 10.78 -6.63
CA VAL A 83 5.15 11.77 -7.57
C VAL A 83 4.81 13.02 -6.77
N ALA A 84 5.48 14.12 -7.11
CA ALA A 84 5.21 15.43 -6.51
C ALA A 84 3.90 16.03 -7.03
N PRO A 85 3.31 17.02 -6.36
CA PRO A 85 2.05 17.66 -6.79
C PRO A 85 2.08 18.27 -8.20
N ASP A 86 3.26 18.65 -8.67
CA ASP A 86 3.49 19.16 -10.04
C ASP A 86 3.62 18.04 -11.10
N GLY A 87 3.51 16.77 -10.68
CA GLY A 87 3.65 15.58 -11.54
C GLY A 87 5.08 15.09 -11.76
N LYS A 88 6.08 15.74 -11.15
CA LYS A 88 7.48 15.29 -11.23
C LYS A 88 7.66 13.94 -10.53
N VAL A 89 8.28 12.98 -11.22
CA VAL A 89 8.57 11.65 -10.71
C VAL A 89 10.02 11.55 -10.26
N SER A 90 10.25 10.96 -9.10
CA SER A 90 11.59 10.70 -8.54
C SER A 90 11.61 9.38 -7.75
N VAL A 91 12.80 8.89 -7.44
CA VAL A 91 12.99 7.76 -6.54
C VAL A 91 12.89 8.27 -5.09
N ALA A 92 11.98 7.70 -4.30
CA ALA A 92 11.85 7.99 -2.87
C ALA A 92 12.74 7.07 -2.02
N ALA A 93 12.79 5.79 -2.36
CA ALA A 93 13.67 4.80 -1.75
C ALA A 93 14.06 3.75 -2.80
N ASP A 94 15.23 3.16 -2.64
CA ASP A 94 15.73 2.04 -3.43
C ASP A 94 15.87 0.77 -2.58
N ASP A 95 16.29 -0.33 -3.19
CA ASP A 95 16.53 -1.61 -2.53
C ASP A 95 15.35 -2.05 -1.63
N VAL A 96 14.11 -1.85 -2.09
CA VAL A 96 12.88 -2.34 -1.45
C VAL A 96 12.38 -3.59 -2.15
N LEU A 97 11.91 -4.58 -1.38
CA LEU A 97 11.58 -5.89 -1.91
C LEU A 97 10.06 -6.08 -2.02
N PHE A 98 9.53 -5.75 -3.20
CA PHE A 98 8.09 -5.76 -3.48
C PHE A 98 7.32 -4.80 -2.56
N PRO A 99 7.57 -3.48 -2.70
CA PRO A 99 6.84 -2.46 -1.93
C PRO A 99 5.34 -2.56 -2.22
N ASN A 100 4.56 -2.65 -1.15
CA ASN A 100 3.13 -2.85 -1.17
C ASN A 100 2.44 -1.77 -0.32
N GLY A 101 1.48 -2.11 0.54
CA GLY A 101 0.79 -1.15 1.36
C GLY A 101 1.72 -0.23 2.15
N ALA A 102 1.37 1.02 2.27
CA ALA A 102 2.12 2.00 3.04
C ALA A 102 1.17 2.87 3.87
N VAL A 103 1.64 3.31 5.04
CA VAL A 103 0.94 4.27 5.89
C VAL A 103 1.89 5.36 6.35
N ILE A 104 1.36 6.55 6.63
CA ILE A 104 2.10 7.67 7.18
C ILE A 104 1.53 7.96 8.58
N THR A 105 2.40 8.15 9.56
CA THR A 105 2.01 8.49 10.94
C THR A 105 1.27 9.82 11.00
N PRO A 106 0.39 10.05 12.00
CA PRO A 106 -0.42 11.27 12.09
C PRO A 106 0.36 12.57 12.16
N ASP A 107 1.61 12.54 12.64
CA ASP A 107 2.52 13.68 12.66
C ASP A 107 3.15 13.99 11.29
N GLY A 108 2.91 13.13 10.28
CA GLY A 108 3.48 13.26 8.95
C GLY A 108 4.96 12.90 8.82
N CYS A 109 5.61 12.48 9.92
CA CYS A 109 7.07 12.36 9.99
C CYS A 109 7.61 10.97 9.62
N THR A 110 6.77 9.92 9.69
CA THR A 110 7.22 8.54 9.44
C THR A 110 6.32 7.83 8.44
N MET A 111 6.94 7.22 7.43
CA MET A 111 6.29 6.25 6.56
C MET A 111 6.61 4.84 7.04
N ILE A 112 5.61 3.97 7.10
CA ILE A 112 5.77 2.52 7.30
C ILE A 112 5.34 1.84 6.00
N LEU A 113 6.25 1.06 5.41
CA LEU A 113 6.09 0.39 4.13
C LEU A 113 6.09 -1.12 4.32
N ALA A 114 5.11 -1.79 3.75
CA ALA A 114 5.09 -3.24 3.63
C ALA A 114 6.01 -3.72 2.50
N GLU A 115 6.94 -4.62 2.81
CA GLU A 115 7.77 -5.31 1.83
C GLU A 115 7.34 -6.79 1.78
N THR A 116 6.49 -7.15 0.82
CA THR A 116 5.83 -8.47 0.75
C THR A 116 6.82 -9.63 0.74
N PHE A 117 7.79 -9.60 -0.16
CA PHE A 117 8.81 -10.64 -0.26
C PHE A 117 9.93 -10.47 0.76
N GLY A 118 10.07 -9.27 1.34
CA GLY A 118 10.92 -8.99 2.49
C GLY A 118 10.34 -9.51 3.80
N ARG A 119 9.05 -9.84 3.85
CA ARG A 119 8.30 -10.28 5.04
C ARG A 119 8.51 -9.35 6.23
N ARG A 120 8.48 -8.05 5.99
CA ARG A 120 8.76 -7.04 7.01
C ARG A 120 7.94 -5.78 6.76
N LEU A 121 7.84 -4.98 7.80
CA LEU A 121 7.49 -3.58 7.71
C LEU A 121 8.76 -2.75 7.91
N THR A 122 8.99 -1.82 7.00
CA THR A 122 10.17 -0.93 7.01
C THR A 122 9.72 0.51 7.26
N ALA A 123 10.35 1.20 8.19
CA ALA A 123 10.07 2.61 8.45
C ALA A 123 11.11 3.52 7.82
N PHE A 124 10.65 4.70 7.39
CA PHE A 124 11.47 5.80 6.91
C PHE A 124 11.03 7.09 7.58
N ASP A 125 11.95 8.01 7.83
CA ASP A 125 11.61 9.39 8.16
C ASP A 125 11.31 10.14 6.88
N ILE A 126 10.29 11.00 6.90
CA ILE A 126 9.86 11.83 5.77
C ILE A 126 10.40 13.24 6.02
N ALA A 127 11.28 13.74 5.15
CA ALA A 127 11.75 15.11 5.19
C ALA A 127 10.71 16.08 4.61
N SER A 128 10.87 17.38 4.86
CA SER A 128 9.93 18.41 4.40
C SER A 128 9.75 18.46 2.87
N ASP A 129 10.77 18.06 2.11
CA ASP A 129 10.72 17.95 0.65
C ASP A 129 10.13 16.60 0.16
N GLY A 130 9.81 15.68 1.07
CA GLY A 130 9.26 14.35 0.78
C GLY A 130 10.31 13.26 0.59
N THR A 131 11.61 13.56 0.69
CA THR A 131 12.64 12.53 0.63
C THR A 131 12.55 11.62 1.84
N LEU A 132 12.82 10.33 1.61
CA LEU A 132 12.82 9.31 2.67
C LEU A 132 14.24 9.07 3.17
N ALA A 133 14.41 9.06 4.48
CA ALA A 133 15.68 8.88 5.15
C ALA A 133 15.57 7.90 6.32
N ASN A 134 16.71 7.58 6.95
CA ASN A 134 16.78 6.80 8.20
C ASN A 134 15.99 5.48 8.13
N ARG A 135 16.17 4.73 7.02
CA ARG A 135 15.55 3.41 6.83
C ARG A 135 15.85 2.50 8.02
N ARG A 136 14.81 1.90 8.57
CA ARG A 136 14.92 0.99 9.73
C ARG A 136 13.86 -0.09 9.70
N LEU A 137 14.16 -1.24 10.29
CA LEU A 137 13.16 -2.29 10.49
C LEU A 137 12.12 -1.79 11.50
N TRP A 138 10.84 -1.77 11.09
CA TRP A 138 9.72 -1.46 11.98
C TRP A 138 9.18 -2.73 12.64
N ALA A 139 9.03 -3.81 11.85
CA ALA A 139 8.67 -5.15 12.33
C ALA A 139 9.18 -6.22 11.37
N ASP A 140 9.75 -7.29 11.93
CA ASP A 140 9.92 -8.57 11.24
C ASP A 140 8.62 -9.35 11.35
N LEU A 141 8.15 -9.92 10.25
CA LEU A 141 6.86 -10.60 10.15
C LEU A 141 6.98 -12.11 9.95
N ASP A 142 8.20 -12.64 9.89
CA ASP A 142 8.52 -14.08 9.77
C ASP A 142 7.74 -14.77 8.62
N ALA A 143 6.65 -15.49 8.96
CA ALA A 143 5.84 -16.24 7.99
C ALA A 143 4.81 -15.38 7.24
N ILE A 144 4.52 -14.17 7.70
CA ILE A 144 3.52 -13.27 7.13
C ILE A 144 4.13 -12.50 5.96
N ALA A 145 3.49 -12.59 4.80
CA ALA A 145 3.84 -11.76 3.64
C ALA A 145 2.86 -10.56 3.62
N PRO A 146 3.30 -9.36 4.00
CA PRO A 146 2.40 -8.22 4.10
C PRO A 146 1.98 -7.73 2.71
N ASP A 147 0.69 -7.40 2.58
CA ASP A 147 0.08 -6.78 1.41
C ASP A 147 -0.43 -5.38 1.78
N GLY A 148 -1.69 -5.03 1.55
CA GLY A 148 -2.23 -3.76 1.99
C GLY A 148 -2.27 -3.63 3.53
N ILE A 149 -2.01 -2.43 4.03
CA ILE A 149 -1.92 -2.16 5.47
C ILE A 149 -2.71 -0.91 5.87
N CYS A 150 -3.13 -0.81 7.13
CA CYS A 150 -3.65 0.43 7.69
C CYS A 150 -3.21 0.64 9.15
N LEU A 151 -3.13 1.91 9.57
CA LEU A 151 -2.63 2.33 10.89
C LEU A 151 -3.80 2.58 11.83
N ASP A 152 -3.68 2.13 13.08
CA ASP A 152 -4.63 2.44 14.14
C ASP A 152 -4.16 3.54 15.09
N ALA A 153 -5.05 4.00 15.95
CA ALA A 153 -4.79 5.12 16.86
C ALA A 153 -3.78 4.82 17.99
N GLU A 154 -3.44 3.57 18.22
CA GLU A 154 -2.36 3.15 19.15
C GLU A 154 -1.02 2.98 18.44
N GLY A 155 -0.95 3.29 17.13
CA GLY A 155 0.26 3.14 16.33
C GLY A 155 0.55 1.69 15.91
N ALA A 156 -0.39 0.77 16.08
CA ALA A 156 -0.27 -0.58 15.52
C ALA A 156 -0.73 -0.61 14.06
N VAL A 157 -0.20 -1.55 13.29
CA VAL A 157 -0.50 -1.71 11.88
C VAL A 157 -1.32 -2.97 11.65
N TRP A 158 -2.50 -2.82 11.05
CA TRP A 158 -3.21 -3.94 10.47
C TRP A 158 -2.61 -4.32 9.13
N VAL A 159 -2.38 -5.59 8.93
CA VAL A 159 -1.68 -6.16 7.77
C VAL A 159 -2.55 -7.23 7.16
N ALA A 160 -2.88 -7.08 5.88
CA ALA A 160 -3.45 -8.16 5.08
C ALA A 160 -2.34 -9.14 4.68
N SER A 161 -2.59 -10.45 4.76
CA SER A 161 -1.61 -11.47 4.43
C SER A 161 -2.17 -12.48 3.42
N PRO A 162 -1.76 -12.40 2.15
CA PRO A 162 -2.21 -13.35 1.14
C PRO A 162 -1.65 -14.76 1.34
N ARG A 163 -0.51 -14.89 2.01
CA ARG A 163 0.14 -16.18 2.20
C ARG A 163 -0.52 -17.02 3.30
N SER A 164 -0.96 -16.39 4.39
CA SER A 164 -1.57 -17.08 5.54
C SER A 164 -3.10 -16.93 5.57
N ASN A 165 -3.71 -16.26 4.59
CA ASN A 165 -5.16 -16.02 4.51
C ASN A 165 -5.71 -15.41 5.80
N GLU A 166 -5.14 -14.30 6.24
CA GLU A 166 -5.53 -13.64 7.48
C GLU A 166 -5.26 -12.14 7.42
N PHE A 167 -5.83 -11.43 8.39
CA PHE A 167 -5.53 -10.04 8.72
C PHE A 167 -4.98 -10.01 10.13
N VAL A 168 -3.83 -9.36 10.33
CA VAL A 168 -3.16 -9.34 11.63
C VAL A 168 -2.90 -7.92 12.09
N ARG A 169 -3.07 -7.68 13.39
CA ARG A 169 -2.69 -6.43 14.05
C ARG A 169 -1.29 -6.59 14.61
N VAL A 170 -0.34 -5.82 14.09
CA VAL A 170 1.09 -5.90 14.41
C VAL A 170 1.50 -4.68 15.23
N LEU A 171 2.17 -4.89 16.33
CA LEU A 171 2.82 -3.83 17.10
C LEU A 171 4.23 -3.60 16.59
N GLN A 172 4.78 -2.42 16.82
CA GLN A 172 6.18 -2.15 16.52
C GLN A 172 7.08 -3.23 17.14
N GLY A 173 8.06 -3.71 16.40
CA GLY A 173 8.90 -4.84 16.79
C GLY A 173 8.36 -6.22 16.40
N GLY A 174 7.16 -6.32 15.79
CA GLY A 174 6.65 -7.56 15.14
C GLY A 174 5.71 -8.41 16.00
N ARG A 175 5.41 -8.02 17.25
CA ARG A 175 4.44 -8.77 18.07
C ARG A 175 3.03 -8.68 17.47
N ILE A 176 2.43 -9.84 17.21
CA ILE A 176 1.04 -9.94 16.74
C ILE A 176 0.10 -9.80 17.94
N ALA A 177 -0.72 -8.76 17.94
CA ALA A 177 -1.70 -8.49 18.99
C ALA A 177 -3.08 -9.11 18.71
N GLN A 178 -3.45 -9.26 17.43
CA GLN A 178 -4.73 -9.83 17.03
C GLN A 178 -4.60 -10.52 15.67
N ARG A 179 -5.44 -11.56 15.45
CA ARG A 179 -5.55 -12.28 14.16
C ARG A 179 -7.01 -12.45 13.79
N ILE A 180 -7.32 -12.26 12.52
CA ILE A 180 -8.64 -12.50 11.94
C ILE A 180 -8.42 -13.36 10.70
N ALA A 181 -8.93 -14.60 10.74
CA ALA A 181 -8.81 -15.53 9.62
C ALA A 181 -9.70 -15.09 8.45
N SER A 182 -9.24 -15.34 7.23
CA SER A 182 -9.99 -15.14 5.99
C SER A 182 -10.15 -16.46 5.24
N SER A 183 -11.25 -16.61 4.51
CA SER A 183 -11.48 -17.77 3.64
C SER A 183 -10.65 -17.71 2.34
N GLN A 184 -10.05 -16.56 2.04
CA GLN A 184 -9.24 -16.30 0.86
C GLN A 184 -8.01 -15.49 1.23
N GLN A 185 -7.13 -15.23 0.23
CA GLN A 185 -5.95 -14.39 0.40
C GLN A 185 -6.37 -12.98 0.86
N GLY A 186 -5.85 -12.51 1.99
CA GLY A 186 -6.01 -11.13 2.43
C GLY A 186 -5.17 -10.20 1.55
N ILE A 187 -5.80 -9.24 0.89
CA ILE A 187 -5.15 -8.36 -0.11
C ILE A 187 -4.95 -6.96 0.43
N ALA A 188 -6.00 -6.36 1.03
CA ALA A 188 -5.92 -5.02 1.56
C ALA A 188 -6.84 -4.86 2.77
N CYS A 189 -6.54 -3.89 3.62
CA CYS A 189 -7.42 -3.53 4.72
C CYS A 189 -7.45 -2.01 4.92
N ALA A 190 -8.56 -1.54 5.49
CA ALA A 190 -8.73 -0.14 5.86
C ALA A 190 -9.58 -0.04 7.12
N LEU A 191 -9.21 0.86 8.01
CA LEU A 191 -10.03 1.26 9.16
C LEU A 191 -10.93 2.44 8.78
N GLY A 192 -12.20 2.38 9.19
CA GLY A 192 -13.18 3.43 8.89
C GLY A 192 -14.48 3.25 9.66
N GLY A 193 -15.59 3.67 9.04
CA GLY A 193 -16.89 3.75 9.70
C GLY A 193 -17.04 5.04 10.53
N ALA A 194 -18.21 5.27 11.09
CA ALA A 194 -18.56 6.52 11.78
C ALA A 194 -17.66 6.82 12.99
N ASP A 195 -17.13 5.80 13.66
CA ASP A 195 -16.27 5.90 14.84
C ASP A 195 -14.84 5.38 14.58
N GLY A 196 -14.49 5.11 13.31
CA GLY A 196 -13.17 4.59 12.92
C GLY A 196 -12.90 3.14 13.33
N ARG A 197 -13.86 2.41 13.90
CA ARG A 197 -13.68 1.06 14.49
C ARG A 197 -14.16 -0.08 13.59
N THR A 198 -14.41 0.19 12.33
CA THR A 198 -14.73 -0.84 11.35
C THR A 198 -13.48 -1.16 10.54
N LEU A 199 -12.97 -2.38 10.67
CA LEU A 199 -11.93 -2.89 9.80
C LEU A 199 -12.60 -3.50 8.56
N PHE A 200 -12.40 -2.86 7.41
CA PHE A 200 -12.76 -3.40 6.10
C PHE A 200 -11.62 -4.28 5.61
N MET A 201 -11.96 -5.49 5.19
CA MET A 201 -11.01 -6.53 4.80
C MET A 201 -11.29 -6.94 3.37
N VAL A 202 -10.36 -6.63 2.48
CA VAL A 202 -10.44 -7.03 1.06
C VAL A 202 -9.70 -8.34 0.88
N SER A 203 -10.40 -9.34 0.34
CA SER A 203 -9.84 -10.65 0.06
C SER A 203 -10.18 -11.14 -1.35
N GLY A 204 -9.41 -12.07 -1.86
CA GLY A 204 -9.62 -12.63 -3.19
C GLY A 204 -8.55 -13.67 -3.53
N ARG A 205 -8.59 -14.18 -4.76
CA ARG A 205 -7.53 -15.05 -5.29
C ARG A 205 -6.64 -14.23 -6.21
N VAL A 206 -5.37 -14.12 -5.87
CA VAL A 206 -4.37 -13.48 -6.74
C VAL A 206 -4.09 -14.42 -7.93
N ARG A 207 -4.43 -13.97 -9.13
CA ARG A 207 -4.32 -14.70 -10.39
C ARG A 207 -3.79 -13.75 -11.49
N PRO A 208 -3.27 -14.28 -12.60
CA PRO A 208 -3.04 -13.48 -13.80
C PRO A 208 -4.30 -12.69 -14.20
N HIS A 209 -4.13 -11.53 -14.79
CA HIS A 209 -5.22 -10.58 -15.07
C HIS A 209 -6.45 -11.21 -15.75
N ALA A 210 -6.23 -12.01 -16.79
CA ALA A 210 -7.33 -12.65 -17.54
C ALA A 210 -8.11 -13.65 -16.66
N GLU A 211 -7.44 -14.40 -15.81
CA GLU A 211 -8.06 -15.35 -14.87
C GLU A 211 -8.85 -14.59 -13.79
N SER A 212 -8.29 -13.51 -13.24
CA SER A 212 -8.97 -12.66 -12.26
C SER A 212 -10.27 -12.07 -12.80
N LEU A 213 -10.29 -11.65 -14.07
CA LEU A 213 -11.51 -11.14 -14.72
C LEU A 213 -12.58 -12.24 -14.90
N ALA A 214 -12.17 -13.48 -15.13
CA ALA A 214 -13.08 -14.61 -15.30
C ALA A 214 -13.63 -15.10 -13.96
N GLU A 215 -12.77 -15.25 -12.94
CA GLU A 215 -13.15 -15.82 -11.64
C GLU A 215 -13.92 -14.84 -10.74
N ARG A 216 -13.57 -13.56 -10.73
CA ARG A 216 -14.22 -12.49 -9.95
C ARG A 216 -14.38 -12.85 -8.46
N THR A 217 -13.33 -13.29 -7.81
CA THR A 217 -13.35 -13.79 -6.43
C THR A 217 -13.25 -12.69 -5.37
N GLY A 218 -13.05 -11.44 -5.77
CA GLY A 218 -12.89 -10.30 -4.87
C GLY A 218 -14.09 -10.16 -3.92
N ARG A 219 -13.79 -9.97 -2.62
CA ARG A 219 -14.76 -9.82 -1.54
C ARG A 219 -14.32 -8.75 -0.57
N ILE A 220 -15.28 -8.04 0.00
CA ILE A 220 -15.06 -7.11 1.11
C ILE A 220 -15.90 -7.62 2.28
N ASP A 221 -15.22 -7.91 3.39
CA ASP A 221 -15.83 -8.19 4.68
C ASP A 221 -15.56 -7.01 5.64
N ALA A 222 -16.35 -6.87 6.68
CA ALA A 222 -16.18 -5.85 7.69
C ALA A 222 -16.32 -6.47 9.08
N VAL A 223 -15.46 -6.05 10.00
CA VAL A 223 -15.51 -6.47 11.41
C VAL A 223 -15.28 -5.28 12.31
N ARG A 224 -15.91 -5.28 13.47
CA ARG A 224 -15.67 -4.28 14.49
C ARG A 224 -14.39 -4.60 15.28
N VAL A 225 -13.55 -3.58 15.49
CA VAL A 225 -12.30 -3.68 16.25
C VAL A 225 -12.30 -2.67 17.41
N ASP A 226 -11.46 -2.94 18.42
CA ASP A 226 -11.44 -2.13 19.65
C ASP A 226 -10.69 -0.80 19.48
N VAL A 227 -9.67 -0.76 18.64
CA VAL A 227 -8.85 0.44 18.39
C VAL A 227 -9.29 1.10 17.09
N PRO A 228 -9.63 2.39 17.10
CA PRO A 228 -10.07 3.09 15.89
C PRO A 228 -8.91 3.38 14.93
N ALA A 229 -9.22 3.83 13.72
CA ALA A 229 -8.25 4.36 12.77
C ALA A 229 -7.39 5.46 13.38
N ALA A 230 -6.14 5.51 13.01
CA ALA A 230 -5.30 6.69 13.25
C ALA A 230 -5.90 7.91 12.52
N PRO A 231 -5.78 9.12 13.06
CA PRO A 231 -6.14 10.32 12.32
C PRO A 231 -5.26 10.47 11.06
N PRO A 232 -5.76 11.14 10.01
CA PRO A 232 -4.98 11.36 8.81
C PRO A 232 -3.70 12.16 9.13
N PRO A 233 -2.63 11.96 8.34
CA PRO A 233 -1.38 12.69 8.54
C PRO A 233 -1.59 14.21 8.35
N ARG A 234 -0.88 15.00 9.13
CA ARG A 234 -0.88 16.46 9.05
C ARG A 234 0.30 16.94 8.21
N CYS A 235 0.19 18.13 7.62
CA CYS A 235 1.35 18.80 7.04
C CYS A 235 2.35 19.17 8.15
N LEU A 236 3.62 18.92 7.88
CA LEU A 236 4.74 19.43 8.71
C LEU A 236 4.92 20.91 8.55
#